data_872d0541fbeb1ac390e4ad30742aa247
#
_entry.id   872d0541fbeb1ac390e4ad30742aa247
#
_cell.length_a   1.000
_cell.length_b   1.000
_cell.length_c   1.000
_cell.angle_alpha   90.00
_cell.angle_beta   90.00
_cell.angle_gamma   90.00
#
_symmetry.space_group_name_H-M   'P 1'
#
loop_
_entity.id
_entity.type
_entity.pdbx_description
1 polymer ?
#
loop_
_entity_poly.entity_id
_entity_poly.type
_entity_poly.pdbx_seq_one_letter_code
_entity_poly.pdbx_strand_id
1 'polypeptide(L)'
;MKIFAPYKIKDLELKNKVVMAPMCQYSATDGYPNAWHHVHYTTRAVGGVGFIVIEMTNVEPDGRITDNCLGLWEDGQIEAFKGIIDSVHAHGAKVSIQIAHAGRKATDAETPVSASDIRYSDKYKTPRALSTEEVYEMIEKFGQSARRAIEAGVDSIEIHGAHGYLIHQFSSKRTNNRTDEFGEDLSLFGRKVIERVKEEIPEGMPLAIRMSAKEYATDGYDLSHGVYLAEQFKNAGVDFIHVSAGGEGQPDKERLGTVGPGYMVPFAKEIKEKVDIPVIAVGILDDVKDAEAALESTDLVALGRALLRDPYWVANYDDKHRFAAKQYERGY
;
A
#
# COMPACT_ATOMS: atom_id res chain seq x y z
N MET A 1 26.08 3.98 -3.59
CA MET A 1 24.97 2.99 -3.58
C MET A 1 23.81 3.52 -4.40
N LYS A 2 23.18 2.67 -5.21
CA LYS A 2 22.03 3.01 -6.07
C LYS A 2 20.80 3.42 -5.25
N ILE A 3 20.65 2.86 -4.05
CA ILE A 3 19.52 3.14 -3.15
C ILE A 3 19.40 4.62 -2.76
N PHE A 4 20.53 5.33 -2.72
CA PHE A 4 20.60 6.75 -2.38
C PHE A 4 20.61 7.67 -3.61
N ALA A 5 20.44 7.13 -4.83
CA ALA A 5 20.27 7.93 -6.03
C ALA A 5 18.82 8.45 -6.13
N PRO A 6 18.62 9.65 -6.68
CA PRO A 6 17.28 10.16 -6.93
C PRO A 6 16.55 9.26 -7.95
N TYR A 7 15.22 9.30 -7.91
CA TYR A 7 14.36 8.56 -8.83
C TYR A 7 13.14 9.40 -9.19
N LYS A 8 12.61 9.20 -10.40
CA LYS A 8 11.45 9.96 -10.88
C LYS A 8 10.42 9.02 -11.49
N ILE A 9 9.13 9.22 -11.12
CA ILE A 9 7.96 8.58 -11.74
C ILE A 9 7.01 9.70 -12.13
N LYS A 10 6.81 9.96 -13.43
CA LYS A 10 6.10 11.16 -13.90
C LYS A 10 6.68 12.42 -13.24
N ASP A 11 5.84 13.21 -12.54
CA ASP A 11 6.29 14.42 -11.83
C ASP A 11 6.67 14.16 -10.36
N LEU A 12 6.56 12.93 -9.89
CA LEU A 12 7.03 12.52 -8.55
C LEU A 12 8.56 12.36 -8.56
N GLU A 13 9.27 13.34 -8.00
CA GLU A 13 10.72 13.34 -7.86
C GLU A 13 11.12 12.95 -6.44
N LEU A 14 11.83 11.82 -6.31
CA LEU A 14 12.29 11.25 -5.04
C LEU A 14 13.77 11.53 -4.84
N LYS A 15 14.16 12.02 -3.66
CA LYS A 15 15.57 12.27 -3.31
C LYS A 15 16.42 11.00 -3.19
N ASN A 16 15.80 9.85 -2.94
CA ASN A 16 16.40 8.51 -2.92
C ASN A 16 15.33 7.46 -3.20
N LYS A 17 15.74 6.19 -3.30
CA LYS A 17 14.89 5.05 -3.66
C LYS A 17 14.28 4.31 -2.46
N VAL A 18 14.38 4.87 -1.27
CA VAL A 18 13.83 4.28 -0.04
C VAL A 18 12.40 4.74 0.17
N VAL A 19 11.51 3.76 0.25
CA VAL A 19 10.08 3.94 0.53
C VAL A 19 9.78 3.47 1.95
N MET A 20 9.06 4.26 2.74
CA MET A 20 8.43 3.77 3.96
C MET A 20 7.15 3.02 3.58
N ALA A 21 7.14 1.70 3.80
CA ALA A 21 5.95 0.89 3.56
C ALA A 21 4.78 1.31 4.49
N PRO A 22 3.53 1.27 4.02
CA PRO A 22 2.38 1.56 4.87
C PRO A 22 2.26 0.51 5.99
N MET A 23 2.16 0.99 7.23
CA MET A 23 2.11 0.15 8.44
C MET A 23 1.11 0.72 9.42
N CYS A 24 -0.01 0.03 9.63
CA CYS A 24 -1.07 0.44 10.56
C CYS A 24 -0.52 0.70 11.97
N GLN A 25 -0.82 1.88 12.50
CA GLN A 25 -0.43 2.31 13.85
C GLN A 25 -1.52 2.05 14.87
N TYR A 26 -2.76 1.82 14.42
CA TYR A 26 -3.92 1.58 15.29
C TYR A 26 -4.07 2.65 16.38
N SER A 27 -3.89 3.91 16.02
CA SER A 27 -3.83 5.03 16.96
C SER A 27 -4.76 6.19 16.59
N ALA A 28 -5.57 6.03 15.54
CA ALA A 28 -6.55 7.04 15.12
C ALA A 28 -7.75 7.09 16.09
N THR A 29 -8.43 8.22 16.08
CA THR A 29 -9.73 8.41 16.74
C THR A 29 -10.74 8.81 15.68
N ASP A 30 -11.81 8.03 15.48
CA ASP A 30 -12.83 8.24 14.47
C ASP A 30 -12.24 8.49 13.05
N GLY A 31 -11.19 7.75 12.71
CA GLY A 31 -10.48 7.88 11.44
C GLY A 31 -9.52 9.06 11.35
N TYR A 32 -9.53 9.98 12.30
CA TYR A 32 -8.66 11.16 12.29
C TYR A 32 -7.25 10.80 12.77
N PRO A 33 -6.20 11.23 12.04
CA PRO A 33 -4.84 11.18 12.55
C PRO A 33 -4.66 12.16 13.70
N ASN A 34 -3.69 11.89 14.56
CA ASN A 34 -3.39 12.66 15.77
C ASN A 34 -1.88 12.91 15.93
N ALA A 35 -1.46 13.43 17.09
CA ALA A 35 -0.06 13.73 17.39
C ALA A 35 0.89 12.55 17.20
N TRP A 36 0.43 11.30 17.43
CA TRP A 36 1.23 10.11 17.17
C TRP A 36 1.63 9.99 15.69
N HIS A 37 0.65 10.13 14.80
CA HIS A 37 0.87 10.03 13.35
C HIS A 37 1.79 11.14 12.87
N HIS A 38 1.63 12.36 13.40
CA HIS A 38 2.51 13.49 13.09
C HIS A 38 3.97 13.17 13.44
N VAL A 39 4.23 12.73 14.67
CA VAL A 39 5.58 12.32 15.10
C VAL A 39 6.09 11.15 14.27
N HIS A 40 5.24 10.13 14.05
CA HIS A 40 5.62 8.93 13.34
C HIS A 40 6.11 9.21 11.92
N TYR A 41 5.36 9.93 11.10
CA TYR A 41 5.74 10.20 9.71
C TYR A 41 6.83 11.26 9.60
N THR A 42 6.74 12.36 10.36
CA THR A 42 7.74 13.44 10.34
C THR A 42 9.12 12.93 10.72
N THR A 43 9.24 12.09 11.74
CA THR A 43 10.54 11.55 12.16
C THR A 43 11.25 10.77 11.05
N ARG A 44 10.50 10.00 10.21
CA ARG A 44 11.10 9.26 9.08
C ARG A 44 11.51 10.19 7.95
N ALA A 45 10.77 11.27 7.73
CA ALA A 45 11.18 12.33 6.78
C ALA A 45 12.47 13.02 7.23
N VAL A 46 12.58 13.37 8.52
CA VAL A 46 13.80 13.89 9.16
C VAL A 46 14.95 12.88 9.03
N GLY A 47 14.67 11.59 9.19
CA GLY A 47 15.62 10.49 9.02
C GLY A 47 16.06 10.22 7.58
N GLY A 48 15.54 10.98 6.60
CA GLY A 48 16.04 10.97 5.24
C GLY A 48 15.25 10.09 4.25
N VAL A 49 14.16 9.45 4.66
CA VAL A 49 13.30 8.65 3.75
C VAL A 49 12.85 9.51 2.57
N GLY A 50 12.92 8.96 1.36
CA GLY A 50 12.56 9.68 0.13
C GLY A 50 11.06 9.71 -0.15
N PHE A 51 10.36 8.62 0.16
CA PHE A 51 8.93 8.47 -0.11
C PHE A 51 8.23 7.76 1.06
N ILE A 52 7.18 8.35 1.58
CA ILE A 52 6.42 7.83 2.72
C ILE A 52 5.01 7.47 2.25
N VAL A 53 4.63 6.20 2.42
CA VAL A 53 3.25 5.77 2.22
C VAL A 53 2.57 5.73 3.59
N ILE A 54 1.63 6.65 3.80
CA ILE A 54 0.79 6.67 4.99
C ILE A 54 -0.02 5.39 5.04
N GLU A 55 -0.17 4.83 6.23
CA GLU A 55 -0.85 3.57 6.50
C GLU A 55 -2.25 3.48 5.89
N MET A 56 -2.75 2.24 5.83
CA MET A 56 -4.10 1.91 5.37
C MET A 56 -5.13 2.90 5.93
N THR A 57 -5.68 3.71 5.04
CA THR A 57 -6.65 4.77 5.32
C THR A 57 -7.97 4.41 4.64
N ASN A 58 -9.02 4.23 5.42
CA ASN A 58 -10.21 3.53 4.97
C ASN A 58 -11.22 4.49 4.32
N VAL A 59 -11.90 4.00 3.27
CA VAL A 59 -12.84 4.77 2.45
C VAL A 59 -14.23 4.90 3.08
N GLU A 60 -14.48 4.15 4.16
CA GLU A 60 -15.70 4.24 4.99
C GLU A 60 -15.43 3.74 6.43
N PRO A 61 -16.28 4.10 7.42
CA PRO A 61 -16.08 3.68 8.81
C PRO A 61 -15.99 2.17 9.00
N ASP A 62 -16.90 1.40 8.40
CA ASP A 62 -16.96 -0.07 8.51
C ASP A 62 -15.88 -0.78 7.67
N GLY A 63 -15.12 -0.02 6.89
CA GLY A 63 -13.97 -0.52 6.15
C GLY A 63 -12.69 -0.64 6.97
N ARG A 64 -12.65 -0.17 8.22
CA ARG A 64 -11.47 -0.23 9.09
C ARG A 64 -11.19 -1.65 9.58
N ILE A 65 -9.90 -1.98 9.79
CA ILE A 65 -9.54 -3.24 10.47
C ILE A 65 -10.06 -3.18 11.90
N THR A 66 -9.74 -2.08 12.62
CA THR A 66 -10.24 -1.75 13.95
C THR A 66 -10.67 -0.29 14.00
N ASP A 67 -11.45 0.10 14.99
CA ASP A 67 -11.90 1.48 15.19
C ASP A 67 -10.76 2.50 15.34
N ASN A 68 -9.54 2.02 15.61
CA ASN A 68 -8.34 2.84 15.71
C ASN A 68 -7.57 3.01 14.38
N CYS A 69 -8.11 2.55 13.25
CA CYS A 69 -7.51 2.78 11.93
C CYS A 69 -7.88 4.17 11.38
N LEU A 70 -6.98 4.70 10.53
CA LEU A 70 -7.24 5.94 9.79
C LEU A 70 -8.38 5.79 8.79
N GLY A 71 -9.03 6.91 8.48
CA GLY A 71 -10.09 7.03 7.51
C GLY A 71 -10.01 8.34 6.72
N LEU A 72 -10.59 8.31 5.52
CA LEU A 72 -10.70 9.48 4.66
C LEU A 72 -12.04 9.45 3.91
N TRP A 73 -13.13 9.30 4.67
CA TRP A 73 -14.49 9.16 4.16
C TRP A 73 -15.31 10.45 4.24
N GLU A 74 -14.80 11.47 4.94
CA GLU A 74 -15.46 12.78 5.07
C GLU A 74 -14.47 13.94 4.93
N ASP A 75 -14.97 15.09 4.49
CA ASP A 75 -14.09 16.24 4.18
C ASP A 75 -13.45 16.84 5.43
N GLY A 76 -14.07 16.66 6.61
CA GLY A 76 -13.49 17.07 7.89
C GLY A 76 -12.13 16.45 8.20
N GLN A 77 -11.80 15.32 7.60
CA GLN A 77 -10.52 14.62 7.80
C GLN A 77 -9.36 15.23 6.98
N ILE A 78 -9.63 15.99 5.92
CA ILE A 78 -8.62 16.55 4.99
C ILE A 78 -7.56 17.36 5.73
N GLU A 79 -7.97 18.32 6.55
CA GLU A 79 -7.04 19.24 7.22
C GLU A 79 -6.11 18.52 8.21
N ALA A 80 -6.58 17.46 8.86
CA ALA A 80 -5.77 16.66 9.77
C ALA A 80 -4.65 15.91 9.04
N PHE A 81 -4.90 15.38 7.82
CA PHE A 81 -3.85 14.79 6.97
C PHE A 81 -2.91 15.85 6.41
N LYS A 82 -3.45 17.02 6.00
CA LYS A 82 -2.66 18.11 5.45
C LYS A 82 -1.53 18.53 6.41
N GLY A 83 -1.80 18.67 7.71
CA GLY A 83 -0.78 19.02 8.70
C GLY A 83 0.39 18.03 8.76
N ILE A 84 0.12 16.72 8.58
CA ILE A 84 1.16 15.68 8.52
C ILE A 84 1.94 15.77 7.21
N ILE A 85 1.24 15.91 6.08
CA ILE A 85 1.83 15.98 4.74
C ILE A 85 2.75 17.20 4.63
N ASP A 86 2.30 18.38 5.06
CA ASP A 86 3.09 19.62 5.07
C ASP A 86 4.37 19.44 5.92
N SER A 87 4.25 18.78 7.07
CA SER A 87 5.43 18.49 7.92
C SER A 87 6.43 17.54 7.25
N VAL A 88 5.96 16.50 6.56
CA VAL A 88 6.81 15.58 5.81
C VAL A 88 7.49 16.28 4.64
N HIS A 89 6.77 17.10 3.90
CA HIS A 89 7.28 17.90 2.79
C HIS A 89 8.36 18.90 3.26
N ALA A 90 8.18 19.54 4.42
CA ALA A 90 9.16 20.45 5.00
C ALA A 90 10.53 19.79 5.25
N HIS A 91 10.58 18.45 5.34
CA HIS A 91 11.81 17.65 5.46
C HIS A 91 12.21 16.95 4.15
N GLY A 92 11.63 17.36 3.02
CA GLY A 92 12.04 16.93 1.68
C GLY A 92 11.70 15.48 1.35
N ALA A 93 10.76 14.85 2.03
CA ALA A 93 10.18 13.58 1.64
C ALA A 93 8.88 13.79 0.85
N LYS A 94 8.54 12.85 -0.02
CA LYS A 94 7.28 12.79 -0.76
C LYS A 94 6.29 11.88 -0.05
N VAL A 95 4.98 12.10 -0.25
CA VAL A 95 3.92 11.42 0.50
C VAL A 95 2.91 10.78 -0.43
N SER A 96 2.54 9.54 -0.13
CA SER A 96 1.32 8.87 -0.62
C SER A 96 0.42 8.49 0.54
N ILE A 97 -0.89 8.41 0.32
CA ILE A 97 -1.83 7.76 1.24
C ILE A 97 -2.25 6.43 0.63
N GLN A 98 -2.23 5.35 1.44
CA GLN A 98 -2.78 4.06 1.01
C GLN A 98 -4.28 4.02 1.29
N ILE A 99 -5.11 4.25 0.28
CA ILE A 99 -6.57 4.14 0.39
C ILE A 99 -7.02 2.68 0.34
N ALA A 100 -7.97 2.30 1.19
CA ALA A 100 -8.26 0.90 1.44
C ALA A 100 -9.66 0.63 2.02
N HIS A 101 -10.00 -0.65 2.05
CA HIS A 101 -11.14 -1.20 2.80
C HIS A 101 -10.80 -2.61 3.28
N ALA A 102 -10.94 -2.89 4.57
CA ALA A 102 -10.54 -4.18 5.15
C ALA A 102 -11.42 -5.37 4.69
N GLY A 103 -12.62 -5.09 4.22
CA GLY A 103 -13.53 -6.15 3.79
C GLY A 103 -13.86 -7.11 4.94
N ARG A 104 -13.80 -8.42 4.69
CA ARG A 104 -14.04 -9.46 5.69
C ARG A 104 -13.08 -9.46 6.89
N LYS A 105 -12.04 -8.62 6.84
CA LYS A 105 -11.07 -8.43 7.94
C LYS A 105 -11.35 -7.19 8.78
N ALA A 106 -12.48 -6.52 8.58
CA ALA A 106 -12.97 -5.45 9.46
C ALA A 106 -13.49 -6.06 10.76
N THR A 107 -12.63 -6.11 11.80
CA THR A 107 -12.93 -6.85 13.04
C THR A 107 -13.96 -6.16 13.90
N ASP A 108 -13.98 -4.83 13.89
CA ASP A 108 -14.86 -4.03 14.74
C ASP A 108 -16.18 -3.66 14.03
N ALA A 109 -16.25 -3.76 12.70
CA ALA A 109 -17.49 -3.58 11.97
C ALA A 109 -18.59 -4.54 12.50
N GLU A 110 -19.81 -4.04 12.67
CA GLU A 110 -20.94 -4.85 13.11
C GLU A 110 -21.23 -5.97 12.10
N THR A 111 -21.29 -5.63 10.83
CA THR A 111 -21.46 -6.56 9.70
C THR A 111 -20.39 -6.26 8.66
N PRO A 112 -19.23 -6.94 8.69
CA PRO A 112 -18.22 -6.75 7.65
C PRO A 112 -18.75 -7.17 6.28
N VAL A 113 -18.23 -6.56 5.22
CA VAL A 113 -18.62 -6.85 3.83
C VAL A 113 -17.47 -7.48 3.05
N SER A 114 -17.76 -8.19 1.97
CA SER A 114 -16.77 -8.84 1.12
C SER A 114 -17.33 -9.12 -0.28
N ALA A 115 -16.50 -9.69 -1.15
CA ALA A 115 -16.94 -10.25 -2.43
C ALA A 115 -17.99 -11.35 -2.23
N SER A 116 -17.86 -12.17 -1.19
CA SER A 116 -18.74 -13.30 -0.86
C SER A 116 -18.86 -13.45 0.66
N ASP A 117 -19.76 -14.29 1.13
CA ASP A 117 -20.01 -14.61 2.54
C ASP A 117 -18.99 -15.60 3.15
N ILE A 118 -17.76 -15.60 2.63
CA ILE A 118 -16.67 -16.47 3.06
C ILE A 118 -15.85 -15.78 4.13
N ARG A 119 -15.95 -16.22 5.40
CA ARG A 119 -15.16 -15.66 6.51
C ARG A 119 -13.67 -15.95 6.37
N TYR A 120 -12.84 -15.07 6.92
CA TYR A 120 -11.37 -15.22 6.89
C TYR A 120 -10.88 -16.42 7.72
N SER A 121 -11.39 -16.59 8.93
CA SER A 121 -11.12 -17.70 9.83
C SER A 121 -12.19 -17.76 10.92
N ASP A 122 -12.12 -18.78 11.79
CA ASP A 122 -13.08 -18.94 12.91
C ASP A 122 -13.07 -17.79 13.92
N LYS A 123 -12.02 -16.97 13.93
CA LYS A 123 -11.91 -15.79 14.80
C LYS A 123 -12.58 -14.54 14.23
N TYR A 124 -12.98 -14.56 12.94
CA TYR A 124 -13.59 -13.44 12.25
C TYR A 124 -15.09 -13.66 12.04
N LYS A 125 -15.85 -12.59 11.99
CA LYS A 125 -17.25 -12.62 11.62
C LYS A 125 -17.42 -13.12 10.18
N THR A 126 -18.54 -13.77 9.87
CA THR A 126 -18.90 -14.05 8.48
C THR A 126 -19.32 -12.74 7.83
N PRO A 127 -18.68 -12.32 6.73
CA PRO A 127 -19.06 -11.11 6.05
C PRO A 127 -20.36 -11.29 5.27
N ARG A 128 -21.03 -10.19 5.00
CA ARG A 128 -22.11 -10.14 4.00
C ARG A 128 -21.49 -9.90 2.61
N ALA A 129 -21.94 -10.66 1.62
CA ALA A 129 -21.59 -10.37 0.23
C ALA A 129 -22.21 -9.02 -0.19
N LEU A 130 -21.43 -8.16 -0.84
CA LEU A 130 -21.92 -6.94 -1.47
C LEU A 130 -22.85 -7.30 -2.65
N SER A 131 -23.96 -6.59 -2.82
CA SER A 131 -24.72 -6.65 -4.09
C SER A 131 -23.91 -6.00 -5.22
N THR A 132 -24.29 -6.20 -6.46
CA THR A 132 -23.61 -5.57 -7.60
C THR A 132 -23.69 -4.05 -7.53
N GLU A 133 -24.82 -3.49 -7.12
CA GLU A 133 -25.03 -2.06 -6.90
C GLU A 133 -24.10 -1.54 -5.80
N GLU A 134 -24.01 -2.24 -4.67
CA GLU A 134 -23.10 -1.87 -3.56
C GLU A 134 -21.63 -1.93 -3.95
N VAL A 135 -21.26 -2.82 -4.90
CA VAL A 135 -19.90 -2.84 -5.45
C VAL A 135 -19.59 -1.55 -6.20
N TYR A 136 -20.52 -1.04 -7.00
CA TYR A 136 -20.37 0.25 -7.67
C TYR A 136 -20.35 1.43 -6.70
N GLU A 137 -21.15 1.42 -5.64
CA GLU A 137 -21.09 2.41 -4.57
C GLU A 137 -19.72 2.39 -3.85
N MET A 138 -19.15 1.19 -3.64
CA MET A 138 -17.83 1.04 -3.06
C MET A 138 -16.73 1.63 -3.96
N ILE A 139 -16.81 1.42 -5.28
CA ILE A 139 -15.91 2.03 -6.25
C ILE A 139 -15.95 3.56 -6.14
N GLU A 140 -17.14 4.15 -6.01
CA GLU A 140 -17.30 5.59 -5.82
C GLU A 140 -16.66 6.08 -4.52
N LYS A 141 -16.77 5.34 -3.41
CA LYS A 141 -16.11 5.68 -2.13
C LYS A 141 -14.60 5.75 -2.25
N PHE A 142 -13.97 4.86 -3.05
CA PHE A 142 -12.53 4.94 -3.35
C PHE A 142 -12.19 6.22 -4.13
N GLY A 143 -13.00 6.61 -5.13
CA GLY A 143 -12.84 7.87 -5.85
C GLY A 143 -12.93 9.09 -4.93
N GLN A 144 -13.95 9.15 -4.08
CA GLN A 144 -14.12 10.25 -3.12
C GLN A 144 -12.98 10.33 -2.10
N SER A 145 -12.46 9.19 -1.65
CA SER A 145 -11.28 9.16 -0.77
C SER A 145 -10.03 9.66 -1.50
N ALA A 146 -9.88 9.32 -2.79
CA ALA A 146 -8.78 9.82 -3.63
C ALA A 146 -8.84 11.36 -3.78
N ARG A 147 -10.01 11.92 -4.06
CA ARG A 147 -10.22 13.39 -4.10
C ARG A 147 -9.73 14.04 -2.80
N ARG A 148 -10.17 13.52 -1.66
CA ARG A 148 -9.77 14.06 -0.34
C ARG A 148 -8.26 13.95 -0.09
N ALA A 149 -7.63 12.84 -0.51
CA ALA A 149 -6.19 12.68 -0.40
C ALA A 149 -5.44 13.73 -1.23
N ILE A 150 -5.89 14.02 -2.45
CA ILE A 150 -5.33 15.06 -3.31
C ILE A 150 -5.51 16.44 -2.68
N GLU A 151 -6.68 16.76 -2.16
CA GLU A 151 -6.95 18.03 -1.45
C GLU A 151 -6.09 18.18 -0.19
N ALA A 152 -5.74 17.07 0.48
CA ALA A 152 -4.80 17.08 1.60
C ALA A 152 -3.34 17.32 1.18
N GLY A 153 -3.02 17.23 -0.13
CA GLY A 153 -1.72 17.60 -0.68
C GLY A 153 -0.75 16.46 -0.91
N VAL A 154 -1.23 15.20 -1.09
CA VAL A 154 -0.35 14.07 -1.42
C VAL A 154 0.33 14.22 -2.77
N ASP A 155 1.49 13.59 -2.95
CA ASP A 155 2.23 13.53 -4.23
C ASP A 155 1.84 12.30 -5.07
N SER A 156 1.15 11.33 -4.47
CA SER A 156 0.70 10.08 -5.11
C SER A 156 -0.41 9.45 -4.28
N ILE A 157 -1.13 8.49 -4.85
CA ILE A 157 -2.06 7.61 -4.14
C ILE A 157 -1.60 6.17 -4.34
N GLU A 158 -1.67 5.36 -3.27
CA GLU A 158 -1.53 3.91 -3.34
C GLU A 158 -2.88 3.26 -3.04
N ILE A 159 -3.39 2.46 -3.98
CA ILE A 159 -4.58 1.63 -3.77
C ILE A 159 -4.17 0.33 -3.08
N HIS A 160 -4.85 -0.06 -2.00
CA HIS A 160 -4.56 -1.32 -1.32
C HIS A 160 -5.27 -2.51 -1.95
N GLY A 161 -4.58 -3.22 -2.85
CA GLY A 161 -5.05 -4.43 -3.54
C GLY A 161 -4.40 -5.73 -3.03
N ALA A 162 -3.92 -5.77 -1.77
CA ALA A 162 -3.13 -6.87 -1.22
C ALA A 162 -3.68 -7.40 0.11
N HIS A 163 -3.00 -8.38 0.68
CA HIS A 163 -3.07 -8.85 2.07
C HIS A 163 -4.44 -9.34 2.52
N GLY A 164 -5.28 -9.81 1.58
CA GLY A 164 -6.61 -10.31 1.91
C GLY A 164 -7.59 -9.23 2.32
N TYR A 165 -7.39 -7.97 1.89
CA TYR A 165 -8.35 -6.89 2.03
C TYR A 165 -9.30 -6.83 0.82
N LEU A 166 -10.23 -5.89 0.78
CA LEU A 166 -11.40 -5.98 -0.09
C LEU A 166 -11.07 -6.21 -1.57
N ILE A 167 -10.15 -5.45 -2.18
CA ILE A 167 -9.78 -5.64 -3.60
C ILE A 167 -9.16 -7.02 -3.82
N HIS A 168 -8.30 -7.47 -2.90
CA HIS A 168 -7.72 -8.81 -2.97
C HIS A 168 -8.81 -9.90 -2.84
N GLN A 169 -9.82 -9.69 -1.99
CA GLN A 169 -10.95 -10.62 -1.84
C GLN A 169 -11.75 -10.80 -3.15
N PHE A 170 -11.88 -9.76 -3.95
CA PHE A 170 -12.47 -9.85 -5.29
C PHE A 170 -11.55 -10.53 -6.30
N SER A 171 -10.24 -10.42 -6.13
CA SER A 171 -9.23 -10.92 -7.08
C SER A 171 -8.88 -12.39 -6.91
N SER A 172 -9.43 -13.09 -5.92
CA SER A 172 -9.13 -14.48 -5.61
C SER A 172 -10.37 -15.37 -5.70
N LYS A 173 -10.27 -16.50 -6.43
CA LYS A 173 -11.33 -17.53 -6.45
C LYS A 173 -11.58 -18.15 -5.08
N ARG A 174 -10.61 -18.08 -4.17
CA ARG A 174 -10.74 -18.55 -2.80
C ARG A 174 -11.79 -17.74 -2.01
N THR A 175 -12.00 -16.50 -2.35
CA THR A 175 -12.81 -15.53 -1.61
C THR A 175 -13.92 -14.90 -2.42
N ASN A 176 -13.97 -15.18 -3.72
CA ASN A 176 -14.94 -14.66 -4.64
C ASN A 176 -15.65 -15.81 -5.38
N ASN A 177 -16.86 -16.16 -4.93
CA ASN A 177 -17.75 -17.16 -5.56
C ASN A 177 -18.97 -16.50 -6.24
N ARG A 178 -18.88 -15.20 -6.57
CA ARG A 178 -19.94 -14.45 -7.23
C ARG A 178 -20.23 -15.00 -8.61
N THR A 179 -21.47 -14.79 -9.06
CA THR A 179 -21.98 -15.20 -10.40
C THR A 179 -22.32 -14.01 -11.30
N ASP A 180 -22.02 -12.78 -10.83
CA ASP A 180 -22.11 -11.55 -11.62
C ASP A 180 -20.76 -11.24 -12.30
N GLU A 181 -20.69 -10.11 -13.01
CA GLU A 181 -19.50 -9.69 -13.73
C GLU A 181 -18.22 -9.61 -12.85
N PHE A 182 -18.35 -9.31 -11.56
CA PHE A 182 -17.24 -9.26 -10.61
C PHE A 182 -16.78 -10.65 -10.13
N GLY A 183 -17.53 -11.70 -10.40
CA GLY A 183 -17.13 -13.09 -10.21
C GLY A 183 -16.62 -13.74 -11.49
N GLU A 184 -17.11 -13.29 -12.65
CA GLU A 184 -16.66 -13.76 -13.97
C GLU A 184 -15.25 -13.23 -14.29
N ASP A 185 -14.97 -11.95 -13.96
CA ASP A 185 -13.66 -11.33 -14.10
C ASP A 185 -13.10 -10.89 -12.73
N LEU A 186 -12.16 -11.68 -12.19
CA LEU A 186 -11.54 -11.43 -10.89
C LEU A 186 -10.68 -10.15 -10.83
N SER A 187 -10.36 -9.56 -11.96
CA SER A 187 -9.63 -8.28 -12.03
C SER A 187 -10.56 -7.07 -12.04
N LEU A 188 -11.86 -7.26 -12.33
CA LEU A 188 -12.78 -6.18 -12.67
C LEU A 188 -12.95 -5.16 -11.56
N PHE A 189 -13.16 -5.59 -10.30
CA PHE A 189 -13.34 -4.67 -9.19
C PHE A 189 -12.09 -3.78 -9.00
N GLY A 190 -10.90 -4.39 -8.99
CA GLY A 190 -9.64 -3.63 -8.88
C GLY A 190 -9.45 -2.66 -10.03
N ARG A 191 -9.73 -3.08 -11.28
CA ARG A 191 -9.67 -2.19 -12.45
C ARG A 191 -10.64 -1.02 -12.35
N LYS A 192 -11.88 -1.27 -11.95
CA LYS A 192 -12.89 -0.22 -11.79
C LYS A 192 -12.53 0.79 -10.69
N VAL A 193 -11.95 0.32 -9.59
CA VAL A 193 -11.41 1.20 -8.54
C VAL A 193 -10.27 2.07 -9.10
N ILE A 194 -9.33 1.48 -9.85
CA ILE A 194 -8.22 2.20 -10.47
C ILE A 194 -8.75 3.26 -11.45
N GLU A 195 -9.65 2.88 -12.35
CA GLU A 195 -10.27 3.77 -13.32
C GLU A 195 -10.95 4.96 -12.63
N ARG A 196 -11.75 4.70 -11.60
CA ARG A 196 -12.47 5.75 -10.84
C ARG A 196 -11.52 6.67 -10.07
N VAL A 197 -10.50 6.11 -9.41
CA VAL A 197 -9.47 6.91 -8.73
C VAL A 197 -8.70 7.77 -9.73
N LYS A 198 -8.42 7.24 -10.91
CA LYS A 198 -7.71 7.96 -11.98
C LYS A 198 -8.43 9.22 -12.44
N GLU A 199 -9.77 9.26 -12.38
CA GLU A 199 -10.56 10.44 -12.73
C GLU A 199 -10.28 11.65 -11.80
N GLU A 200 -9.86 11.38 -10.54
CA GLU A 200 -9.53 12.43 -9.56
C GLU A 200 -8.06 12.89 -9.68
N ILE A 201 -7.17 12.06 -10.23
CA ILE A 201 -5.72 12.30 -10.22
C ILE A 201 -5.32 13.37 -11.23
N PRO A 202 -4.64 14.47 -10.80
CA PRO A 202 -4.11 15.48 -11.70
C PRO A 202 -3.11 14.90 -12.70
N GLU A 203 -3.01 15.55 -13.88
CA GLU A 203 -1.96 15.25 -14.84
C GLU A 203 -0.58 15.33 -14.16
N GLY A 204 0.30 14.36 -14.45
CA GLY A 204 1.64 14.28 -13.86
C GLY A 204 1.72 13.55 -12.52
N MET A 205 0.65 13.46 -11.73
CA MET A 205 0.65 12.71 -10.48
C MET A 205 0.59 11.20 -10.78
N PRO A 206 1.50 10.37 -10.23
CA PRO A 206 1.45 8.92 -10.43
C PRO A 206 0.48 8.23 -9.48
N LEU A 207 -0.14 7.14 -9.95
CA LEU A 207 -1.01 6.24 -9.20
C LEU A 207 -0.33 4.91 -8.99
N ALA A 208 -0.35 4.39 -7.76
CA ALA A 208 0.11 3.06 -7.41
C ALA A 208 -1.00 2.11 -7.02
N ILE A 209 -0.73 0.82 -7.17
CA ILE A 209 -1.44 -0.24 -6.46
C ILE A 209 -0.46 -1.11 -5.68
N ARG A 210 -0.78 -1.43 -4.41
CA ARG A 210 -0.11 -2.50 -3.70
C ARG A 210 -0.87 -3.79 -3.90
N MET A 211 -0.19 -4.85 -4.34
CA MET A 211 -0.83 -6.13 -4.62
C MET A 211 -0.09 -7.31 -4.00
N SER A 212 -0.80 -8.40 -3.75
CA SER A 212 -0.19 -9.68 -3.42
C SER A 212 0.11 -10.44 -4.71
N ALA A 213 1.39 -10.73 -4.98
CA ALA A 213 1.81 -11.44 -6.17
C ALA A 213 1.37 -12.91 -6.18
N LYS A 214 1.21 -13.50 -5.00
CA LYS A 214 0.68 -14.86 -4.81
C LYS A 214 0.08 -15.00 -3.42
N GLU A 215 -0.77 -15.97 -3.26
CA GLU A 215 -1.27 -16.42 -1.96
C GLU A 215 -0.46 -17.62 -1.47
N TYR A 216 -0.28 -17.71 -0.16
CA TYR A 216 0.40 -18.85 0.46
C TYR A 216 -0.55 -19.94 0.96
N ALA A 217 -1.86 -19.72 0.89
CA ALA A 217 -2.85 -20.75 1.20
C ALA A 217 -2.83 -21.88 0.17
N THR A 218 -3.15 -23.11 0.58
CA THR A 218 -3.09 -24.32 -0.26
C THR A 218 -3.92 -24.19 -1.54
N ASP A 219 -5.08 -23.56 -1.45
CA ASP A 219 -6.04 -23.30 -2.55
C ASP A 219 -5.96 -21.87 -3.09
N GLY A 220 -4.92 -21.12 -2.69
CA GLY A 220 -4.69 -19.75 -3.14
C GLY A 220 -4.11 -19.67 -4.55
N TYR A 221 -4.16 -18.51 -5.16
CA TYR A 221 -3.56 -18.30 -6.47
C TYR A 221 -2.02 -18.26 -6.40
N ASP A 222 -1.39 -18.58 -7.51
CA ASP A 222 0.05 -18.55 -7.70
C ASP A 222 0.54 -17.25 -8.37
N LEU A 223 1.83 -17.17 -8.63
CA LEU A 223 2.46 -15.99 -9.23
C LEU A 223 1.94 -15.70 -10.65
N SER A 224 1.53 -16.72 -11.41
CA SER A 224 1.00 -16.49 -12.78
C SER A 224 -0.30 -15.68 -12.76
N HIS A 225 -1.18 -15.93 -11.78
CA HIS A 225 -2.37 -15.11 -11.59
C HIS A 225 -2.01 -13.70 -11.07
N GLY A 226 -1.02 -13.59 -10.19
CA GLY A 226 -0.51 -12.28 -9.74
C GLY A 226 0.05 -11.45 -10.90
N VAL A 227 0.77 -12.06 -11.83
CA VAL A 227 1.25 -11.41 -13.06
C VAL A 227 0.06 -10.95 -13.93
N TYR A 228 -0.93 -11.82 -14.14
CA TYR A 228 -2.16 -11.45 -14.84
C TYR A 228 -2.84 -10.22 -14.22
N LEU A 229 -3.02 -10.21 -12.89
CA LEU A 229 -3.61 -9.06 -12.18
C LEU A 229 -2.77 -7.79 -12.37
N ALA A 230 -1.44 -7.89 -12.30
CA ALA A 230 -0.54 -6.76 -12.51
C ALA A 230 -0.69 -6.14 -13.90
N GLU A 231 -0.81 -6.98 -14.95
CA GLU A 231 -1.06 -6.54 -16.32
C GLU A 231 -2.44 -5.84 -16.45
N GLN A 232 -3.49 -6.40 -15.82
CA GLN A 232 -4.80 -5.79 -15.81
C GLN A 232 -4.82 -4.43 -15.11
N PHE A 233 -4.13 -4.31 -13.96
CA PHE A 233 -4.05 -3.06 -13.20
C PHE A 233 -3.22 -2.01 -13.94
N LYS A 234 -2.11 -2.39 -14.58
CA LYS A 234 -1.38 -1.51 -15.49
C LYS A 234 -2.28 -0.96 -16.59
N ASN A 235 -3.03 -1.84 -17.26
CA ASN A 235 -3.92 -1.46 -18.36
C ASN A 235 -5.07 -0.54 -17.89
N ALA A 236 -5.50 -0.66 -16.62
CA ALA A 236 -6.48 0.24 -16.00
C ALA A 236 -5.89 1.61 -15.63
N GLY A 237 -4.55 1.78 -15.62
CA GLY A 237 -3.91 3.08 -15.51
C GLY A 237 -3.03 3.32 -14.29
N VAL A 238 -2.58 2.28 -13.56
CA VAL A 238 -1.55 2.49 -12.55
C VAL A 238 -0.20 2.77 -13.20
N ASP A 239 0.59 3.61 -12.55
CA ASP A 239 1.88 4.07 -13.04
C ASP A 239 3.05 3.30 -12.40
N PHE A 240 2.83 2.67 -11.25
CA PHE A 240 3.81 1.79 -10.58
C PHE A 240 3.11 0.80 -9.64
N ILE A 241 3.80 -0.30 -9.32
CA ILE A 241 3.24 -1.39 -8.51
C ILE A 241 4.12 -1.64 -7.27
N HIS A 242 3.50 -1.71 -6.10
CA HIS A 242 4.14 -2.13 -4.85
C HIS A 242 3.84 -3.62 -4.61
N VAL A 243 4.84 -4.48 -4.86
CA VAL A 243 4.66 -5.93 -4.85
C VAL A 243 4.86 -6.50 -3.45
N SER A 244 3.83 -7.17 -2.94
CA SER A 244 3.84 -7.95 -1.71
C SER A 244 3.38 -9.38 -1.99
N ALA A 245 3.08 -10.19 -0.96
CA ALA A 245 2.53 -11.53 -1.12
C ALA A 245 1.77 -11.99 0.13
N GLY A 246 0.92 -12.98 -0.03
CA GLY A 246 0.14 -13.58 1.05
C GLY A 246 -1.02 -12.71 1.52
N GLY A 247 -1.49 -12.99 2.74
CA GLY A 247 -2.57 -12.25 3.39
C GLY A 247 -3.94 -12.92 3.33
N GLU A 248 -4.11 -13.95 2.48
CA GLU A 248 -5.31 -14.77 2.40
C GLU A 248 -5.09 -16.14 3.05
N GLY A 249 -5.86 -16.41 4.11
CA GLY A 249 -5.83 -17.68 4.84
C GLY A 249 -4.53 -17.95 5.60
N GLN A 250 -4.46 -19.14 6.18
CA GLN A 250 -3.23 -19.62 6.85
C GLN A 250 -2.20 -20.02 5.79
N PRO A 251 -0.95 -19.57 5.94
CA PRO A 251 0.10 -19.97 5.01
C PRO A 251 0.37 -21.48 5.07
N ASP A 252 0.34 -22.13 3.92
CA ASP A 252 0.93 -23.44 3.73
C ASP A 252 2.46 -23.33 3.71
N LYS A 253 3.14 -24.19 4.45
CA LYS A 253 4.60 -24.09 4.64
C LYS A 253 5.39 -24.34 3.36
N GLU A 254 4.92 -25.24 2.51
CA GLU A 254 5.58 -25.54 1.24
C GLU A 254 5.42 -24.38 0.25
N ARG A 255 4.23 -23.79 0.19
CA ARG A 255 3.94 -22.62 -0.65
C ARG A 255 4.64 -21.35 -0.18
N LEU A 256 4.79 -21.17 1.15
CA LEU A 256 5.52 -20.05 1.73
C LEU A 256 7.03 -20.15 1.47
N GLY A 257 7.58 -21.35 1.57
CA GLY A 257 9.01 -21.61 1.43
C GLY A 257 9.84 -20.96 2.54
N THR A 258 11.11 -20.67 2.23
CA THR A 258 12.03 -20.03 3.19
C THR A 258 11.77 -18.53 3.25
N VAL A 259 11.50 -18.04 4.44
CA VAL A 259 11.35 -16.61 4.73
C VAL A 259 12.67 -16.04 5.22
N GLY A 260 13.26 -15.14 4.46
CA GLY A 260 14.54 -14.47 4.77
C GLY A 260 14.64 -13.12 4.06
N PRO A 261 15.78 -12.43 4.14
CA PRO A 261 15.99 -11.17 3.44
C PRO A 261 15.69 -11.29 1.95
N GLY A 262 14.87 -10.38 1.44
CA GLY A 262 14.53 -10.31 0.02
C GLY A 262 13.59 -11.40 -0.51
N TYR A 263 12.93 -12.20 0.35
CA TYR A 263 12.14 -13.38 -0.09
C TYR A 263 10.98 -13.07 -1.05
N MET A 264 10.53 -11.82 -1.13
CA MET A 264 9.51 -11.38 -2.10
C MET A 264 10.12 -10.72 -3.36
N VAL A 265 11.42 -10.42 -3.38
CA VAL A 265 12.08 -9.76 -4.51
C VAL A 265 11.93 -10.54 -5.83
N PRO A 266 12.00 -11.90 -5.85
CA PRO A 266 11.76 -12.65 -7.07
C PRO A 266 10.38 -12.42 -7.69
N PHE A 267 9.34 -12.20 -6.88
CA PHE A 267 7.98 -11.91 -7.36
C PHE A 267 7.92 -10.52 -7.98
N ALA A 268 8.55 -9.54 -7.33
CA ALA A 268 8.64 -8.17 -7.85
C ALA A 268 9.39 -8.11 -9.18
N LYS A 269 10.47 -8.88 -9.31
CA LYS A 269 11.22 -9.03 -10.56
C LYS A 269 10.37 -9.59 -11.69
N GLU A 270 9.67 -10.71 -11.46
CA GLU A 270 8.83 -11.34 -12.49
C GLU A 270 7.68 -10.43 -12.94
N ILE A 271 7.02 -9.75 -12.00
CA ILE A 271 5.98 -8.77 -12.33
C ILE A 271 6.59 -7.64 -13.18
N LYS A 272 7.73 -7.06 -12.75
CA LYS A 272 8.38 -5.97 -13.50
C LYS A 272 8.72 -6.35 -14.93
N GLU A 273 9.23 -7.54 -15.16
CA GLU A 273 9.58 -8.06 -16.49
C GLU A 273 8.35 -8.17 -17.43
N LYS A 274 7.14 -8.27 -16.86
CA LYS A 274 5.88 -8.36 -17.62
C LYS A 274 5.17 -7.02 -17.82
N VAL A 275 5.17 -6.18 -16.77
CA VAL A 275 4.37 -4.95 -16.83
C VAL A 275 5.12 -3.76 -17.41
N ASP A 276 6.44 -3.75 -17.40
CA ASP A 276 7.29 -2.66 -17.93
C ASP A 276 6.93 -1.26 -17.36
N ILE A 277 6.57 -1.22 -16.07
CA ILE A 277 6.40 0.00 -15.28
C ILE A 277 7.23 -0.12 -14.00
N PRO A 278 7.53 0.98 -13.28
CA PRO A 278 8.27 0.92 -12.03
C PRO A 278 7.65 -0.02 -10.99
N VAL A 279 8.50 -0.73 -10.26
CA VAL A 279 8.10 -1.68 -9.21
C VAL A 279 8.83 -1.39 -7.91
N ILE A 280 8.08 -1.35 -6.80
CA ILE A 280 8.61 -1.31 -5.44
C ILE A 280 8.69 -2.73 -4.90
N ALA A 281 9.88 -3.16 -4.48
CA ALA A 281 10.09 -4.43 -3.79
C ALA A 281 10.00 -4.26 -2.26
N VAL A 282 9.56 -5.32 -1.58
CA VAL A 282 9.53 -5.43 -0.13
C VAL A 282 9.93 -6.87 0.29
N GLY A 283 10.19 -7.10 1.56
CA GLY A 283 10.43 -8.46 2.08
C GLY A 283 11.69 -8.58 2.93
N ILE A 284 11.69 -8.05 4.16
CA ILE A 284 12.83 -8.10 5.10
C ILE A 284 14.11 -7.52 4.46
N LEU A 285 14.01 -6.32 3.91
CA LEU A 285 15.14 -5.58 3.33
C LEU A 285 15.78 -4.67 4.40
N ASP A 286 16.04 -5.22 5.59
CA ASP A 286 16.44 -4.47 6.78
C ASP A 286 17.90 -4.00 6.71
N ASP A 287 18.79 -4.78 6.07
CA ASP A 287 20.18 -4.41 5.79
C ASP A 287 20.28 -3.65 4.46
N VAL A 288 21.16 -2.65 4.43
CA VAL A 288 21.38 -1.82 3.23
C VAL A 288 21.90 -2.65 2.03
N LYS A 289 22.64 -3.73 2.28
CA LYS A 289 23.14 -4.61 1.21
C LYS A 289 22.01 -5.39 0.57
N ASP A 290 21.03 -5.88 1.35
CA ASP A 290 19.88 -6.60 0.85
C ASP A 290 18.96 -5.64 0.06
N ALA A 291 18.78 -4.42 0.57
CA ALA A 291 18.03 -3.37 -0.10
C ALA A 291 18.70 -2.93 -1.42
N GLU A 292 20.02 -2.78 -1.44
CA GLU A 292 20.80 -2.47 -2.65
C GLU A 292 20.72 -3.60 -3.68
N ALA A 293 20.81 -4.87 -3.25
CA ALA A 293 20.69 -6.03 -4.12
C ALA A 293 19.30 -6.13 -4.77
N ALA A 294 18.23 -5.79 -4.05
CA ALA A 294 16.88 -5.77 -4.60
C ALA A 294 16.75 -4.79 -5.79
N LEU A 295 17.50 -3.69 -5.79
CA LEU A 295 17.52 -2.70 -6.86
C LEU A 295 18.24 -3.16 -8.15
N GLU A 296 18.80 -4.35 -8.17
CA GLU A 296 19.31 -4.94 -9.43
C GLU A 296 18.16 -5.39 -10.34
N SER A 297 16.99 -5.67 -9.77
CA SER A 297 15.83 -6.18 -10.50
C SER A 297 14.54 -5.37 -10.29
N THR A 298 14.58 -4.34 -9.44
CA THR A 298 13.43 -3.47 -9.15
C THR A 298 13.84 -2.00 -9.14
N ASP A 299 12.91 -1.09 -8.98
CA ASP A 299 13.18 0.36 -9.10
C ASP A 299 13.31 1.05 -7.76
N LEU A 300 12.47 0.65 -6.80
CA LEU A 300 12.38 1.18 -5.45
C LEU A 300 12.33 0.03 -4.44
N VAL A 301 12.71 0.33 -3.20
CA VAL A 301 12.63 -0.64 -2.09
C VAL A 301 11.81 -0.06 -0.95
N ALA A 302 10.88 -0.87 -0.41
CA ALA A 302 10.06 -0.48 0.72
C ALA A 302 10.55 -1.16 2.01
N LEU A 303 10.79 -0.33 3.03
CA LEU A 303 11.18 -0.74 4.36
C LEU A 303 9.99 -0.63 5.32
N GLY A 304 9.69 -1.70 6.03
CA GLY A 304 8.66 -1.71 7.07
C GLY A 304 9.29 -1.68 8.46
N ARG A 305 9.44 -2.85 9.07
CA ARG A 305 9.93 -3.02 10.47
C ARG A 305 11.29 -2.38 10.73
N ALA A 306 12.16 -2.28 9.73
CA ALA A 306 13.42 -1.54 9.83
C ALA A 306 13.17 -0.09 10.24
N LEU A 307 12.25 0.62 9.56
CA LEU A 307 11.91 2.00 9.87
C LEU A 307 11.05 2.17 11.15
N LEU A 308 10.41 1.10 11.65
CA LEU A 308 9.79 1.13 12.98
C LEU A 308 10.86 1.14 14.08
N ARG A 309 11.93 0.36 13.91
CA ARG A 309 13.04 0.26 14.86
C ARG A 309 13.99 1.45 14.80
N ASP A 310 14.31 1.89 13.58
CA ASP A 310 15.24 2.99 13.33
C ASP A 310 14.65 3.98 12.31
N PRO A 311 14.06 5.10 12.77
CA PRO A 311 13.53 6.11 11.86
C PRO A 311 14.62 6.86 11.10
N TYR A 312 15.89 6.76 11.52
CA TYR A 312 17.06 7.38 10.89
C TYR A 312 17.86 6.43 10.00
N TRP A 313 17.30 5.28 9.65
CA TRP A 313 17.97 4.25 8.86
C TRP A 313 18.66 4.81 7.59
N VAL A 314 17.99 5.70 6.85
CA VAL A 314 18.57 6.29 5.62
C VAL A 314 19.79 7.16 5.96
N ALA A 315 19.68 8.04 6.94
CA ALA A 315 20.78 8.91 7.38
C ALA A 315 21.96 8.09 7.94
N ASN A 316 21.68 7.00 8.66
CA ASN A 316 22.70 6.14 9.27
C ASN A 316 23.47 5.28 8.24
N TYR A 317 22.82 4.87 7.14
CA TYR A 317 23.48 4.06 6.10
C TYR A 317 24.02 4.88 4.92
N ASP A 318 23.73 6.19 4.83
CA ASP A 318 24.36 7.07 3.85
C ASP A 318 25.72 7.55 4.35
N ASP A 319 26.79 6.91 3.87
CA ASP A 319 28.19 7.20 4.21
C ASP A 319 28.65 8.65 3.90
N LYS A 320 27.84 9.38 3.13
CA LYS A 320 28.07 10.80 2.80
C LYS A 320 27.18 11.74 3.61
N HIS A 321 26.37 11.22 4.49
CA HIS A 321 25.45 11.96 5.37
C HIS A 321 24.57 13.00 4.67
N ARG A 322 24.26 12.79 3.36
CA ARG A 322 23.49 13.72 2.52
C ARG A 322 22.05 13.91 2.98
N PHE A 323 21.53 12.91 3.70
CA PHE A 323 20.13 12.87 4.16
C PHE A 323 20.01 13.15 5.66
N ALA A 324 21.12 13.42 6.36
CA ALA A 324 21.08 13.85 7.74
C ALA A 324 20.46 15.25 7.84
N ALA A 325 19.61 15.47 8.83
CA ALA A 325 19.07 16.80 9.10
C ALA A 325 20.20 17.75 9.47
N LYS A 326 20.16 19.00 8.99
CA LYS A 326 21.18 20.03 9.26
C LYS A 326 21.46 20.20 10.76
N GLN A 327 20.42 20.07 11.58
CA GLN A 327 20.54 20.19 13.05
C GLN A 327 21.37 19.05 13.68
N TYR A 328 21.57 17.96 12.96
CA TYR A 328 22.27 16.75 13.41
C TYR A 328 23.68 16.61 12.82
N GLU A 329 24.14 17.55 11.97
CA GLU A 329 25.46 17.50 11.29
C GLU A 329 26.64 17.27 12.24
N ARG A 330 26.52 17.71 13.52
CA ARG A 330 27.57 17.50 14.52
C ARG A 330 27.63 16.10 15.09
N GLY A 331 26.63 15.26 14.79
CA GLY A 331 26.54 13.88 15.24
C GLY A 331 27.12 12.86 14.25
N TYR A 332 27.51 13.31 13.05
CA TYR A 332 28.04 12.50 11.96
C TYR A 332 29.50 12.78 11.63
#